data_f53394de421477d76cae8751aaf8153f
#
_entry.id   f53394de421477d76cae8751aaf8153f
#
_cell.length_a   1.000
_cell.length_b   1.000
_cell.length_c   1.000
_cell.angle_alpha   90.00
_cell.angle_beta   90.00
_cell.angle_gamma   90.00
#
_symmetry.space_group_name_H-M   'P 1'
#
loop_
_entity.id
_entity.type
_entity.pdbx_description
1 polymer ?
#
loop_
_entity_poly.entity_id
_entity_poly.type
_entity_poly.pdbx_seq_one_letter_code
_entity_poly.pdbx_strand_id
1 'polypeptide(L)'
;KFDLKFEITKLSAGDKALEETGNALPQNVVDTIKNSDVCLKAPVGESAADVIVVLRRILDLYANIRPAKSYPHMPALRDDIDMVIVRENTEDLYIGKEFSLGNSAVALRVISEDASKRIAKYAFETAKQRNSMKKVTCVHKSNVMRITDGLFVKACTEVSKDYPDITFEQMYVDACAMNLIRQPEQFDVIVTTNL
;
A
#
# COMPACT_ATOMS: atom_id res chain seq x y z
N LYS A 1 13.54 9.24 23.22
CA LYS A 1 12.68 8.25 23.92
C LYS A 1 11.37 8.95 24.23
N PHE A 2 10.26 8.37 23.77
CA PHE A 2 8.93 8.84 24.12
C PHE A 2 8.52 8.13 25.41
N ASP A 3 7.99 8.86 26.39
CA ASP A 3 7.46 8.28 27.63
C ASP A 3 5.99 7.85 27.40
N LEU A 4 5.85 6.83 26.54
CA LEU A 4 4.55 6.26 26.17
C LEU A 4 4.27 5.03 27.03
N LYS A 5 3.08 4.99 27.63
CA LYS A 5 2.53 3.80 28.30
C LYS A 5 1.57 3.11 27.34
N PHE A 6 1.76 1.82 27.15
CA PHE A 6 0.90 1.00 26.31
C PHE A 6 0.08 0.03 27.17
N GLU A 7 -1.21 -0.01 26.92
CA GLU A 7 -2.08 -1.11 27.31
C GLU A 7 -2.13 -2.10 26.15
N ILE A 8 -1.66 -3.32 26.37
CA ILE A 8 -1.50 -4.31 25.31
C ILE A 8 -2.53 -5.43 25.50
N THR A 9 -3.45 -5.54 24.53
CA THR A 9 -4.39 -6.67 24.44
C THR A 9 -3.91 -7.66 23.38
N LYS A 10 -3.68 -8.93 23.76
CA LYS A 10 -3.31 -9.98 22.82
C LYS A 10 -4.56 -10.64 22.25
N LEU A 11 -4.60 -10.78 20.92
CA LEU A 11 -5.70 -11.38 20.18
C LEU A 11 -5.20 -12.57 19.35
N SER A 12 -6.04 -13.58 19.17
CA SER A 12 -5.76 -14.73 18.31
C SER A 12 -6.49 -14.56 16.97
N ALA A 13 -5.75 -14.61 15.87
CA ALA A 13 -6.26 -14.63 14.51
C ALA A 13 -5.36 -15.50 13.62
N GLY A 14 -5.86 -15.89 12.44
CA GLY A 14 -5.15 -16.75 11.51
C GLY A 14 -5.34 -18.22 11.81
N ASP A 15 -4.36 -19.05 11.42
CA ASP A 15 -4.47 -20.51 11.49
C ASP A 15 -4.84 -21.01 12.87
N LYS A 16 -4.23 -20.45 13.91
CA LYS A 16 -4.54 -20.84 15.29
C LYS A 16 -6.01 -20.57 15.66
N ALA A 17 -6.54 -19.41 15.32
CA ALA A 17 -7.94 -19.09 15.57
C ALA A 17 -8.88 -19.99 14.74
N LEU A 18 -8.48 -20.31 13.49
CA LEU A 18 -9.22 -21.20 12.61
C LEU A 18 -9.32 -22.63 13.21
N GLU A 19 -8.22 -23.16 13.74
CA GLU A 19 -8.19 -24.47 14.42
C GLU A 19 -9.05 -24.49 15.67
N GLU A 20 -8.98 -23.44 16.49
CA GLU A 20 -9.68 -23.35 17.78
C GLU A 20 -11.18 -23.06 17.64
N THR A 21 -11.58 -22.26 16.66
CA THR A 21 -12.95 -21.69 16.59
C THR A 21 -13.66 -21.94 15.27
N GLY A 22 -12.97 -22.47 14.25
CA GLY A 22 -13.48 -22.60 12.89
C GLY A 22 -13.52 -21.29 12.11
N ASN A 23 -12.97 -20.20 12.66
CA ASN A 23 -12.95 -18.87 12.03
C ASN A 23 -11.57 -18.24 12.19
N ALA A 24 -10.91 -17.95 11.07
CA ALA A 24 -9.58 -17.29 11.06
C ALA A 24 -9.61 -15.86 11.61
N LEU A 25 -10.74 -15.17 11.52
CA LEU A 25 -10.93 -13.80 12.01
C LEU A 25 -12.22 -13.69 12.85
N PRO A 26 -12.22 -14.09 14.13
CA PRO A 26 -13.38 -13.97 15.00
C PRO A 26 -13.86 -12.53 15.17
N GLN A 27 -15.17 -12.33 15.32
CA GLN A 27 -15.77 -11.01 15.39
C GLN A 27 -15.25 -10.15 16.56
N ASN A 28 -15.04 -10.77 17.72
CA ASN A 28 -14.47 -10.09 18.89
C ASN A 28 -13.06 -9.53 18.63
N VAL A 29 -12.26 -10.15 17.76
CA VAL A 29 -10.96 -9.64 17.33
C VAL A 29 -11.14 -8.36 16.52
N VAL A 30 -12.07 -8.37 15.55
CA VAL A 30 -12.39 -7.19 14.73
C VAL A 30 -12.87 -6.03 15.62
N ASP A 31 -13.76 -6.30 16.56
CA ASP A 31 -14.34 -5.28 17.44
C ASP A 31 -13.27 -4.68 18.38
N THR A 32 -12.38 -5.52 18.90
CA THR A 32 -11.28 -5.04 19.74
C THR A 32 -10.30 -4.19 18.93
N ILE A 33 -9.95 -4.58 17.71
CA ILE A 33 -9.06 -3.80 16.84
C ILE A 33 -9.69 -2.44 16.50
N LYS A 34 -11.00 -2.39 16.20
CA LYS A 34 -11.72 -1.14 15.92
C LYS A 34 -11.71 -0.15 17.08
N ASN A 35 -11.68 -0.67 18.31
CA ASN A 35 -11.68 0.14 19.53
C ASN A 35 -10.26 0.42 20.06
N SER A 36 -9.21 0.01 19.36
CA SER A 36 -7.81 0.25 19.73
C SER A 36 -7.21 1.36 18.87
N ASP A 37 -6.26 2.11 19.45
CA ASP A 37 -5.54 3.17 18.72
C ASP A 37 -4.66 2.60 17.59
N VAL A 38 -4.08 1.40 17.79
CA VAL A 38 -3.17 0.75 16.86
C VAL A 38 -3.22 -0.78 17.01
N CYS A 39 -3.02 -1.49 15.92
CA CYS A 39 -2.88 -2.94 15.91
C CYS A 39 -1.51 -3.36 15.36
N LEU A 40 -0.72 -4.06 16.18
CA LEU A 40 0.51 -4.71 15.71
C LEU A 40 0.18 -6.15 15.30
N LYS A 41 0.36 -6.45 14.02
CA LYS A 41 0.07 -7.76 13.45
C LYS A 41 1.34 -8.62 13.40
N ALA A 42 1.26 -9.83 13.97
CA ALA A 42 2.21 -10.91 13.74
C ALA A 42 1.85 -11.74 12.47
N PRO A 43 2.71 -12.67 12.02
CA PRO A 43 2.33 -13.64 10.99
C PRO A 43 1.07 -14.43 11.39
N VAL A 44 0.16 -14.66 10.44
CA VAL A 44 -1.14 -15.32 10.67
C VAL A 44 -1.27 -16.68 9.96
N GLY A 45 -0.22 -17.13 9.26
CA GLY A 45 -0.16 -18.41 8.58
C GLY A 45 -0.80 -18.41 7.19
N GLU A 46 -1.27 -19.57 6.73
CA GLU A 46 -1.85 -19.75 5.39
C GLU A 46 -3.20 -19.05 5.23
N SER A 47 -3.96 -18.89 6.32
CA SER A 47 -5.21 -18.12 6.36
C SER A 47 -5.02 -16.58 6.27
N ALA A 48 -3.82 -16.11 5.92
CA ALA A 48 -3.48 -14.68 5.85
C ALA A 48 -4.43 -13.88 4.94
N ALA A 49 -4.88 -14.45 3.83
CA ALA A 49 -5.83 -13.77 2.93
C ALA A 49 -7.16 -13.49 3.63
N ASP A 50 -7.70 -14.46 4.37
CA ASP A 50 -8.98 -14.37 5.08
C ASP A 50 -8.94 -13.40 6.26
N VAL A 51 -7.77 -13.16 6.81
CA VAL A 51 -7.56 -12.20 7.92
C VAL A 51 -7.20 -10.82 7.39
N ILE A 52 -6.11 -10.73 6.61
CA ILE A 52 -5.52 -9.42 6.28
C ILE A 52 -6.31 -8.66 5.23
N VAL A 53 -6.79 -9.34 4.18
CA VAL A 53 -7.60 -8.68 3.14
C VAL A 53 -8.94 -8.22 3.72
N VAL A 54 -9.54 -9.02 4.60
CA VAL A 54 -10.78 -8.66 5.28
C VAL A 54 -10.59 -7.47 6.21
N LEU A 55 -9.55 -7.47 7.05
CA LEU A 55 -9.23 -6.35 7.95
C LEU A 55 -8.95 -5.04 7.18
N ARG A 56 -8.22 -5.10 6.07
CA ARG A 56 -7.96 -3.90 5.23
C ARG A 56 -9.25 -3.22 4.79
N ARG A 57 -10.26 -4.01 4.41
CA ARG A 57 -11.56 -3.48 3.97
C ARG A 57 -12.41 -2.97 5.13
N ILE A 58 -12.54 -3.75 6.19
CA ILE A 58 -13.37 -3.41 7.36
C ILE A 58 -12.87 -2.14 8.05
N LEU A 59 -11.54 -1.94 8.09
CA LEU A 59 -10.90 -0.81 8.74
C LEU A 59 -10.55 0.32 7.75
N ASP A 60 -10.90 0.18 6.48
CA ASP A 60 -10.54 1.10 5.39
C ASP A 60 -9.04 1.48 5.40
N LEU A 61 -8.17 0.49 5.52
CA LEU A 61 -6.71 0.68 5.53
C LEU A 61 -6.21 0.93 4.10
N TYR A 62 -6.59 2.05 3.51
CA TYR A 62 -6.41 2.36 2.11
C TYR A 62 -4.96 2.64 1.69
N ALA A 63 -4.11 3.02 2.63
CA ALA A 63 -2.71 3.36 2.36
C ALA A 63 -1.75 2.34 2.99
N ASN A 64 -1.00 1.63 2.16
CA ASN A 64 0.08 0.75 2.59
C ASN A 64 1.41 1.49 2.44
N ILE A 65 1.98 1.90 3.57
CA ILE A 65 3.18 2.72 3.62
C ILE A 65 4.40 1.86 3.82
N ARG A 66 5.34 1.93 2.89
CA ARG A 66 6.56 1.13 2.90
C ARG A 66 7.79 2.02 2.82
N PRO A 67 8.34 2.47 3.94
CA PRO A 67 9.64 3.14 3.95
C PRO A 67 10.74 2.14 3.58
N ALA A 68 11.63 2.56 2.69
CA ALA A 68 12.85 1.86 2.34
C ALA A 68 14.03 2.79 2.59
N LYS A 69 14.90 2.42 3.53
CA LYS A 69 16.03 3.22 3.95
C LYS A 69 17.23 2.35 4.24
N SER A 70 18.40 2.77 3.76
CA SER A 70 19.67 2.19 4.15
C SER A 70 20.08 2.71 5.54
N TYR A 71 20.39 1.80 6.46
CA TYR A 71 20.81 2.16 7.80
C TYR A 71 22.32 1.90 7.97
N PRO A 72 23.04 2.76 8.70
CA PRO A 72 24.44 2.53 9.02
C PRO A 72 24.66 1.16 9.68
N HIS A 73 25.70 0.46 9.26
CA HIS A 73 26.09 -0.87 9.78
C HIS A 73 25.11 -2.02 9.46
N MET A 74 24.11 -1.80 8.60
CA MET A 74 23.22 -2.86 8.11
C MET A 74 23.59 -3.22 6.67
N PRO A 75 23.63 -4.52 6.31
CA PRO A 75 23.84 -4.92 4.91
C PRO A 75 22.76 -4.34 4.01
N ALA A 76 23.16 -3.62 2.99
CA ALA A 76 22.29 -3.07 1.95
C ALA A 76 23.00 -3.14 0.59
N LEU A 77 22.23 -3.18 -0.49
CA LEU A 77 22.78 -3.09 -1.86
C LEU A 77 23.47 -1.74 -2.11
N ARG A 78 22.92 -0.68 -1.49
CA ARG A 78 23.40 0.69 -1.56
C ARG A 78 23.18 1.36 -0.21
N ASP A 79 23.96 2.37 0.09
CA ASP A 79 23.93 3.14 1.35
C ASP A 79 23.16 4.47 1.24
N ASP A 80 22.69 4.82 0.04
CA ASP A 80 22.01 6.07 -0.32
C ASP A 80 20.50 5.95 -0.52
N ILE A 81 19.87 4.86 -0.08
CA ILE A 81 18.43 4.65 -0.20
C ILE A 81 17.69 5.35 0.94
N ASP A 82 16.77 6.27 0.61
CA ASP A 82 15.82 6.86 1.55
C ASP A 82 14.55 7.30 0.82
N MET A 83 13.61 6.38 0.64
CA MET A 83 12.35 6.62 -0.05
C MET A 83 11.17 6.01 0.69
N VAL A 84 9.95 6.42 0.32
CA VAL A 84 8.71 5.83 0.81
C VAL A 84 7.83 5.41 -0.37
N ILE A 85 7.35 4.17 -0.35
CA ILE A 85 6.35 3.70 -1.30
C ILE A 85 4.98 3.78 -0.63
N VAL A 86 4.08 4.54 -1.24
CA VAL A 86 2.68 4.71 -0.87
C VAL A 86 1.85 3.90 -1.85
N ARG A 87 1.43 2.70 -1.42
CA ARG A 87 0.66 1.76 -2.23
C ARG A 87 -0.82 1.85 -1.88
N GLU A 88 -1.70 1.98 -2.85
CA GLU A 88 -3.12 1.75 -2.68
C GLU A 88 -3.36 0.33 -2.11
N ASN A 89 -4.37 0.11 -1.29
CA ASN A 89 -4.47 -1.11 -0.52
C ASN A 89 -5.89 -1.70 -0.40
N THR A 90 -6.89 -1.16 -1.10
CA THR A 90 -8.30 -1.58 -0.97
C THR A 90 -8.92 -2.07 -2.28
N GLU A 91 -8.37 -1.69 -3.41
CA GLU A 91 -8.91 -1.99 -4.75
C GLU A 91 -7.98 -2.92 -5.55
N ASP A 92 -8.03 -2.81 -6.87
CA ASP A 92 -7.27 -3.57 -7.85
C ASP A 92 -7.75 -5.03 -7.92
N LEU A 93 -6.87 -6.00 -8.17
CA LEU A 93 -7.19 -7.43 -8.15
C LEU A 93 -7.55 -7.95 -6.75
N TYR A 94 -7.18 -7.22 -5.70
CA TYR A 94 -7.51 -7.55 -4.31
C TYR A 94 -8.99 -7.41 -3.95
N ILE A 95 -9.84 -6.95 -4.89
CA ILE A 95 -11.30 -7.08 -4.73
C ILE A 95 -11.74 -8.55 -4.75
N GLY A 96 -10.89 -9.48 -5.23
CA GLY A 96 -11.13 -10.92 -5.22
C GLY A 96 -12.32 -11.34 -6.10
N LYS A 97 -12.55 -10.66 -7.22
CA LYS A 97 -13.60 -11.01 -8.19
C LYS A 97 -12.98 -11.72 -9.37
N GLU A 98 -13.14 -13.03 -9.37
CA GLU A 98 -12.66 -13.88 -10.45
C GLU A 98 -13.66 -15.01 -10.77
N PHE A 99 -13.60 -15.53 -11.98
CA PHE A 99 -14.47 -16.60 -12.44
C PHE A 99 -13.81 -17.41 -13.54
N SER A 100 -14.27 -18.65 -13.70
CA SER A 100 -13.82 -19.52 -14.79
C SER A 100 -14.65 -19.29 -16.06
N LEU A 101 -14.00 -19.31 -17.21
CA LEU A 101 -14.61 -19.20 -18.53
C LEU A 101 -14.10 -20.35 -19.43
N GLY A 102 -14.78 -21.49 -19.43
CA GLY A 102 -14.31 -22.70 -20.09
C GLY A 102 -12.96 -23.15 -19.54
N ASN A 103 -11.94 -23.20 -20.41
CA ASN A 103 -10.56 -23.55 -20.05
C ASN A 103 -9.72 -22.33 -19.63
N SER A 104 -10.36 -21.17 -19.43
CA SER A 104 -9.71 -19.92 -19.04
C SER A 104 -10.23 -19.44 -17.70
N ALA A 105 -9.47 -18.60 -17.01
CA ALA A 105 -9.89 -17.87 -15.83
C ALA A 105 -9.79 -16.36 -16.05
N VAL A 106 -10.70 -15.60 -15.46
CA VAL A 106 -10.76 -14.14 -15.56
C VAL A 106 -10.75 -13.56 -14.17
N ALA A 107 -9.88 -12.56 -13.92
CA ALA A 107 -9.89 -11.74 -12.73
C ALA A 107 -10.25 -10.30 -13.10
N LEU A 108 -11.10 -9.67 -12.29
CA LEU A 108 -11.51 -8.29 -12.49
C LEU A 108 -10.58 -7.36 -11.72
N ARG A 109 -10.02 -6.39 -12.44
CA ARG A 109 -9.26 -5.29 -11.87
C ARG A 109 -10.15 -4.05 -11.80
N VAL A 110 -10.25 -3.43 -10.62
CA VAL A 110 -11.04 -2.21 -10.39
C VAL A 110 -10.13 -1.11 -9.86
N ILE A 111 -10.15 0.02 -10.54
CA ILE A 111 -9.48 1.26 -10.12
C ILE A 111 -10.55 2.36 -10.14
N SER A 112 -10.76 3.02 -9.01
CA SER A 112 -11.68 4.16 -8.90
C SER A 112 -10.95 5.49 -8.82
N GLU A 113 -11.64 6.55 -9.20
CA GLU A 113 -11.11 7.91 -9.11
C GLU A 113 -10.90 8.34 -7.65
N ASP A 114 -11.87 8.01 -6.79
CA ASP A 114 -11.84 8.39 -5.38
C ASP A 114 -10.69 7.73 -4.62
N ALA A 115 -10.49 6.42 -4.77
CA ALA A 115 -9.37 5.72 -4.16
C ALA A 115 -8.02 6.20 -4.72
N SER A 116 -7.96 6.47 -6.03
CA SER A 116 -6.76 7.01 -6.68
C SER A 116 -6.43 8.40 -6.16
N LYS A 117 -7.41 9.29 -6.00
CA LYS A 117 -7.20 10.65 -5.46
C LYS A 117 -6.78 10.61 -3.99
N ARG A 118 -7.41 9.77 -3.15
CA ARG A 118 -7.05 9.71 -1.72
C ARG A 118 -5.64 9.17 -1.50
N ILE A 119 -5.20 8.15 -2.26
CA ILE A 119 -3.84 7.65 -2.14
C ILE A 119 -2.80 8.62 -2.70
N ALA A 120 -3.11 9.32 -3.80
CA ALA A 120 -2.28 10.39 -4.33
C ALA A 120 -2.10 11.50 -3.30
N LYS A 121 -3.18 12.01 -2.71
CA LYS A 121 -3.13 13.02 -1.65
C LYS A 121 -2.23 12.58 -0.50
N TYR A 122 -2.36 11.33 -0.05
CA TYR A 122 -1.50 10.79 1.00
C TYR A 122 -0.01 10.82 0.60
N ALA A 123 0.31 10.48 -0.65
CA ALA A 123 1.68 10.51 -1.16
C ALA A 123 2.25 11.93 -1.19
N PHE A 124 1.47 12.93 -1.65
CA PHE A 124 1.89 14.32 -1.65
C PHE A 124 2.08 14.88 -0.24
N GLU A 125 1.16 14.59 0.70
CA GLU A 125 1.34 14.96 2.11
C GLU A 125 2.58 14.30 2.72
N THR A 126 2.86 13.04 2.37
CA THR A 126 4.08 12.35 2.79
C THR A 126 5.33 13.06 2.27
N ALA A 127 5.38 13.42 0.99
CA ALA A 127 6.51 14.16 0.40
C ALA A 127 6.70 15.52 1.06
N LYS A 128 5.60 16.22 1.37
CA LYS A 128 5.61 17.50 2.09
C LYS A 128 6.18 17.35 3.50
N GLN A 129 5.73 16.33 4.26
CA GLN A 129 6.19 16.07 5.62
C GLN A 129 7.65 15.63 5.67
N ARG A 130 8.09 14.80 4.73
CA ARG A 130 9.50 14.38 4.60
C ARG A 130 10.41 15.58 4.33
N ASN A 131 9.93 16.56 3.57
CA ASN A 131 10.67 17.76 3.18
C ASN A 131 12.10 17.45 2.69
N SER A 132 12.29 16.31 2.02
CA SER A 132 13.55 15.85 1.44
C SER A 132 13.68 16.39 0.02
N MET A 133 13.45 15.58 -1.01
CA MET A 133 13.50 16.01 -2.42
C MET A 133 12.21 16.71 -2.88
N LYS A 134 11.13 16.60 -2.10
CA LYS A 134 9.79 17.11 -2.47
C LYS A 134 9.35 16.60 -3.84
N LYS A 135 9.41 15.29 -4.01
CA LYS A 135 9.11 14.64 -5.29
C LYS A 135 8.16 13.47 -5.09
N VAL A 136 7.14 13.38 -5.96
CA VAL A 136 6.22 12.24 -6.04
C VAL A 136 6.32 11.62 -7.43
N THR A 137 6.67 10.33 -7.48
CA THR A 137 6.70 9.52 -8.70
C THR A 137 5.47 8.63 -8.75
N CYS A 138 4.56 8.88 -9.71
CA CYS A 138 3.40 8.03 -9.96
C CYS A 138 3.81 6.84 -10.83
N VAL A 139 3.74 5.65 -10.27
CA VAL A 139 4.14 4.41 -10.94
C VAL A 139 2.92 3.63 -11.41
N HIS A 140 2.90 3.29 -12.71
CA HIS A 140 1.73 2.72 -13.39
C HIS A 140 2.13 1.89 -14.62
N LYS A 141 1.13 1.26 -15.29
CA LYS A 141 1.29 0.52 -16.56
C LYS A 141 0.29 0.99 -17.63
N SER A 142 0.02 2.28 -17.74
CA SER A 142 -1.01 2.85 -18.63
C SER A 142 -0.73 2.65 -20.13
N ASN A 143 0.48 2.26 -20.51
CA ASN A 143 0.77 1.84 -21.90
C ASN A 143 0.07 0.52 -22.29
N VAL A 144 -0.26 -0.32 -21.31
CA VAL A 144 -1.01 -1.58 -21.45
C VAL A 144 -2.42 -1.41 -20.87
N MET A 145 -2.53 -0.99 -19.62
CA MET A 145 -3.78 -0.82 -18.89
C MET A 145 -4.33 0.61 -19.08
N ARG A 146 -4.72 0.91 -20.33
CA ARG A 146 -5.01 2.29 -20.77
C ARG A 146 -6.16 2.95 -20.02
N ILE A 147 -7.18 2.20 -19.63
CA ILE A 147 -8.35 2.72 -18.93
C ILE A 147 -8.09 2.78 -17.43
N THR A 148 -7.75 1.68 -16.81
CA THR A 148 -7.58 1.59 -15.35
C THR A 148 -6.39 2.41 -14.86
N ASP A 149 -5.19 2.18 -15.39
CA ASP A 149 -4.02 2.96 -15.00
C ASP A 149 -4.05 4.37 -15.57
N GLY A 150 -4.73 4.58 -16.72
CA GLY A 150 -5.01 5.92 -17.23
C GLY A 150 -5.84 6.75 -16.26
N LEU A 151 -6.85 6.14 -15.61
CA LEU A 151 -7.65 6.79 -14.56
C LEU A 151 -6.79 7.12 -13.34
N PHE A 152 -5.95 6.18 -12.89
CA PHE A 152 -5.02 6.39 -11.78
C PHE A 152 -4.07 7.56 -12.04
N VAL A 153 -3.42 7.58 -13.20
CA VAL A 153 -2.52 8.66 -13.63
C VAL A 153 -3.25 10.00 -13.68
N LYS A 154 -4.45 10.02 -14.26
CA LYS A 154 -5.27 11.24 -14.33
C LYS A 154 -5.56 11.78 -12.93
N ALA A 155 -6.00 10.93 -12.01
CA ALA A 155 -6.30 11.29 -10.63
C ALA A 155 -5.05 11.85 -9.90
N CYS A 156 -3.89 11.17 -10.04
CA CYS A 156 -2.63 11.65 -9.47
C CYS A 156 -2.22 13.02 -10.05
N THR A 157 -2.41 13.20 -11.37
CA THR A 157 -2.12 14.48 -12.05
C THR A 157 -3.06 15.61 -11.60
N GLU A 158 -4.33 15.30 -11.31
CA GLU A 158 -5.25 16.30 -10.77
C GLU A 158 -4.83 16.73 -9.36
N VAL A 159 -4.52 15.78 -8.49
CA VAL A 159 -4.07 16.06 -7.12
C VAL A 159 -2.75 16.83 -7.10
N SER A 160 -1.82 16.57 -8.03
CA SER A 160 -0.53 17.28 -8.07
C SER A 160 -0.67 18.80 -8.21
N LYS A 161 -1.77 19.29 -8.79
CA LYS A 161 -2.03 20.73 -8.94
C LYS A 161 -2.22 21.46 -7.61
N ASP A 162 -2.63 20.74 -6.57
CA ASP A 162 -2.81 21.29 -5.22
C ASP A 162 -1.47 21.39 -4.46
N TYR A 163 -0.38 20.87 -5.05
CA TYR A 163 0.95 20.81 -4.43
C TYR A 163 2.04 21.40 -5.36
N PRO A 164 1.98 22.69 -5.69
CA PRO A 164 2.88 23.31 -6.68
C PRO A 164 4.36 23.27 -6.29
N ASP A 165 4.66 23.13 -5.00
CA ASP A 165 6.04 23.04 -4.48
C ASP A 165 6.61 21.61 -4.52
N ILE A 166 5.85 20.63 -4.99
CA ILE A 166 6.26 19.23 -5.09
C ILE A 166 6.39 18.83 -6.55
N THR A 167 7.55 18.35 -6.93
CA THR A 167 7.80 17.83 -8.27
C THR A 167 6.98 16.55 -8.49
N PHE A 168 6.19 16.51 -9.55
CA PHE A 168 5.42 15.33 -9.94
C PHE A 168 5.94 14.76 -11.25
N GLU A 169 6.18 13.45 -11.26
CA GLU A 169 6.55 12.72 -12.47
C GLU A 169 5.75 11.42 -12.58
N GLN A 170 5.70 10.87 -13.79
CA GLN A 170 5.06 9.60 -14.10
C GLN A 170 6.12 8.62 -14.61
N MET A 171 6.00 7.36 -14.20
CA MET A 171 6.95 6.33 -14.61
C MET A 171 6.24 4.99 -14.82
N TYR A 172 6.59 4.28 -15.89
CA TYR A 172 6.12 2.91 -16.07
C TYR A 172 6.78 1.98 -15.05
N VAL A 173 6.01 1.01 -14.55
CA VAL A 173 6.45 0.10 -13.48
C VAL A 173 7.71 -0.67 -13.83
N ASP A 174 7.90 -1.08 -15.06
CA ASP A 174 9.11 -1.75 -15.56
C ASP A 174 10.34 -0.83 -15.52
N ALA A 175 10.20 0.41 -15.93
CA ALA A 175 11.26 1.41 -15.82
C ALA A 175 11.55 1.75 -14.35
N CYS A 176 10.52 1.85 -13.53
CA CYS A 176 10.67 2.06 -12.08
C CYS A 176 11.45 0.91 -11.44
N ALA A 177 11.09 -0.34 -11.72
CA ALA A 177 11.78 -1.52 -11.19
C ALA A 177 13.27 -1.52 -11.54
N MET A 178 13.63 -1.18 -12.78
CA MET A 178 15.02 -1.03 -13.20
C MET A 178 15.72 0.11 -12.44
N ASN A 179 15.06 1.25 -12.31
CA ASN A 179 15.65 2.44 -11.67
C ASN A 179 15.79 2.29 -10.16
N LEU A 180 14.94 1.52 -9.50
CA LEU A 180 15.10 1.19 -8.07
C LEU A 180 16.41 0.46 -7.77
N ILE A 181 17.00 -0.22 -8.75
CA ILE A 181 18.32 -0.86 -8.63
C ILE A 181 19.43 0.07 -9.10
N ARG A 182 19.23 0.78 -10.23
CA ARG A 182 20.29 1.56 -10.87
C ARG A 182 20.49 2.94 -10.23
N GLN A 183 19.41 3.60 -9.87
CA GLN A 183 19.38 5.00 -9.42
C GLN A 183 18.28 5.20 -8.36
N PRO A 184 18.30 4.45 -7.23
CA PRO A 184 17.29 4.58 -6.18
C PRO A 184 17.25 5.98 -5.54
N GLU A 185 18.37 6.69 -5.57
CA GLU A 185 18.51 8.06 -5.05
C GLU A 185 17.62 9.09 -5.74
N GLN A 186 17.08 8.79 -6.91
CA GLN A 186 16.16 9.70 -7.61
C GLN A 186 14.74 9.71 -7.02
N PHE A 187 14.41 8.75 -6.14
CA PHE A 187 13.07 8.60 -5.59
C PHE A 187 12.98 9.18 -4.17
N ASP A 188 11.92 9.95 -3.91
CA ASP A 188 11.52 10.40 -2.56
C ASP A 188 10.25 9.68 -2.11
N VAL A 189 9.14 9.93 -2.81
CA VAL A 189 7.88 9.22 -2.58
C VAL A 189 7.37 8.61 -3.89
N ILE A 190 7.09 7.33 -3.85
CA ILE A 190 6.46 6.61 -4.96
C ILE A 190 5.00 6.38 -4.60
N VAL A 191 4.06 6.70 -5.51
CA VAL A 191 2.66 6.32 -5.39
C VAL A 191 2.31 5.30 -6.46
N THR A 192 1.61 4.23 -6.09
CA THR A 192 1.27 3.13 -7.01
C THR A 192 -0.08 2.49 -6.67
N THR A 193 -0.64 1.78 -7.61
CA THR A 193 -1.82 0.91 -7.44
C THR A 193 -1.51 -0.27 -6.51
N ASN A 194 -2.53 -1.11 -6.25
CA ASN A 194 -2.39 -2.22 -5.29
C ASN A 194 -1.62 -3.43 -5.85
N LEU A 195 -1.53 -3.58 -7.18
CA LEU A 195 -0.79 -4.66 -7.84
C LEU A 195 0.15 -4.13 -8.91
#